data_636f98d0ca86722181c1ea2a95e15374
#
_entry.id   636f98d0ca86722181c1ea2a95e15374
#
_cell.length_a   1.000
_cell.length_b   1.000
_cell.length_c   1.000
_cell.angle_alpha   90.00
_cell.angle_beta   90.00
_cell.angle_gamma   90.00
#
_symmetry.space_group_name_H-M   'P 1'
#
loop_
_entity.id
_entity.type
_entity.pdbx_description
1 polymer ?
#
loop_
_entity_poly.entity_id
_entity_poly.type
_entity_poly.pdbx_seq_one_letter_code
_entity_poly.pdbx_strand_id
1 'polypeptide(L)'
;MSEKIKFGRSKVFFDTFQRRPGPVKTNMHYCPGCGHGILHKLVAEAVEHYDIQKDTYLIVPVGCAVFAYYYFNFGAISVPHGRAPAVGTGAGRANPESYVISYQGDGDLAAIGFNEFIQAANRGERMTVFFVNNSNYGMTGGQMAPTTLPGQITTTSPYGRNVETDGYPMRVCELINSLEAPIYIERVALTTPARIAAAKRAVYKGIENLKERKGFSLVEVLSPCPVNLKMDAAAINKFIEEKMTQHFPIGVVRDRSAETPAGKLPPPPVHDAEGVKAALLNPKQEGVGVGKEFKTSSKLFDRELRIKVSGFGGQGILSLGLTLANMGRLRNLNASWMPSYGPEQRGGAASCSVIVSKGRISSPIVDRDCDLLVAMTQTALDKFGHELKDDGILVYDRSSMATPPRRGTQTLLGIDSLDIATHQVGNPKCANSVLLGALAKLLKQNYLDESDGAQFDKVFAEAITENFGSKPKVVEQNLKAYEIGLTL
;
A
#
# COMPACT_ATOMS: atom_id res chain seq x y z
N MET A 1 -59.44 -1.82 9.20
CA MET A 1 -58.69 -0.55 8.98
C MET A 1 -57.38 -0.91 8.34
N SER A 2 -57.15 -0.53 7.07
CA SER A 2 -55.86 -0.78 6.44
C SER A 2 -54.83 0.15 7.08
N GLU A 3 -53.84 -0.40 7.74
CA GLU A 3 -52.68 0.37 8.17
C GLU A 3 -52.06 1.05 6.94
N LYS A 4 -52.06 2.36 6.93
CA LYS A 4 -51.34 3.13 5.92
C LYS A 4 -49.88 2.84 6.09
N ILE A 5 -49.30 2.09 5.16
CA ILE A 5 -47.85 1.88 5.11
C ILE A 5 -47.23 3.25 4.91
N LYS A 6 -46.60 3.81 5.95
CA LYS A 6 -45.77 5.00 5.86
C LYS A 6 -44.46 4.57 5.22
N PHE A 7 -44.22 4.97 3.99
CA PHE A 7 -42.92 4.91 3.39
C PHE A 7 -42.01 5.98 4.08
N GLY A 8 -41.31 5.56 5.12
CA GLY A 8 -40.33 6.38 5.79
C GLY A 8 -38.96 6.23 5.11
N ARG A 9 -38.13 7.26 5.21
CA ARG A 9 -36.72 7.16 4.85
C ARG A 9 -36.01 6.30 5.91
N SER A 10 -35.11 5.41 5.48
CA SER A 10 -34.31 4.63 6.42
C SER A 10 -33.45 5.51 7.30
N LYS A 11 -33.37 5.21 8.61
CA LYS A 11 -32.52 5.89 9.60
C LYS A 11 -31.03 5.72 9.32
N VAL A 12 -30.68 4.76 8.48
CA VAL A 12 -29.31 4.47 8.07
C VAL A 12 -28.75 5.51 7.11
N PHE A 13 -29.59 6.39 6.56
CA PHE A 13 -29.14 7.54 5.79
C PHE A 13 -28.97 8.78 6.68
N PHE A 14 -28.01 9.65 6.33
CA PHE A 14 -27.93 10.97 6.91
C PHE A 14 -29.25 11.73 6.70
N ASP A 15 -29.64 12.53 7.68
CA ASP A 15 -30.89 13.33 7.62
C ASP A 15 -30.84 14.38 6.53
N THR A 16 -29.69 15.00 6.33
CA THR A 16 -29.43 15.97 5.28
C THR A 16 -28.22 15.58 4.46
N PHE A 17 -28.42 15.60 3.15
CA PHE A 17 -27.31 15.43 2.23
C PHE A 17 -26.53 16.74 2.13
N GLN A 18 -25.37 16.79 2.78
CA GLN A 18 -24.44 17.91 2.66
C GLN A 18 -23.52 17.70 1.48
N ARG A 19 -23.77 18.43 0.43
CA ARG A 19 -22.89 18.50 -0.71
C ARG A 19 -21.88 19.62 -0.52
N ARG A 20 -20.64 19.42 -1.01
CA ARG A 20 -19.68 20.51 -1.10
C ARG A 20 -20.31 21.69 -1.87
N PRO A 21 -20.21 22.94 -1.40
CA PRO A 21 -20.67 24.09 -2.13
C PRO A 21 -19.94 24.17 -3.48
N GLY A 22 -20.67 24.32 -4.57
CA GLY A 22 -20.15 24.43 -5.92
C GLY A 22 -21.22 24.92 -6.89
N PRO A 23 -20.84 25.34 -8.11
CA PRO A 23 -21.78 25.94 -9.08
C PRO A 23 -22.85 24.98 -9.58
N VAL A 24 -22.66 23.66 -9.43
CA VAL A 24 -23.61 22.64 -9.94
C VAL A 24 -24.55 22.20 -8.83
N LYS A 25 -25.78 22.66 -8.89
CA LYS A 25 -26.88 22.21 -8.03
C LYS A 25 -27.43 20.86 -8.53
N THR A 26 -26.77 19.76 -8.24
CA THR A 26 -27.34 18.44 -8.45
C THR A 26 -27.82 17.87 -7.11
N ASN A 27 -28.99 17.23 -7.11
CA ASN A 27 -29.59 16.69 -5.89
C ASN A 27 -28.93 15.38 -5.43
N MET A 28 -28.10 14.77 -6.25
CA MET A 28 -27.40 13.52 -5.96
C MET A 28 -26.16 13.37 -6.85
N HIS A 29 -25.22 12.49 -6.46
CA HIS A 29 -24.00 12.22 -7.23
C HIS A 29 -24.22 11.23 -8.40
N TYR A 30 -25.30 10.46 -8.37
CA TYR A 30 -25.56 9.40 -9.34
C TYR A 30 -26.42 9.88 -10.51
N CYS A 31 -26.14 9.31 -11.68
CA CYS A 31 -26.82 9.66 -12.91
C CYS A 31 -28.24 9.04 -12.97
N PRO A 32 -29.22 9.69 -13.63
CA PRO A 32 -30.51 9.07 -13.90
C PRO A 32 -30.37 7.75 -14.67
N GLY A 33 -31.05 6.71 -14.20
CA GLY A 33 -30.99 5.35 -14.79
C GLY A 33 -29.87 4.46 -14.26
N CYS A 34 -28.94 5.00 -13.47
CA CYS A 34 -27.93 4.19 -12.81
C CYS A 34 -28.53 3.51 -11.55
N GLY A 35 -28.13 2.27 -11.28
CA GLY A 35 -28.71 1.45 -10.20
C GLY A 35 -28.24 1.77 -8.79
N HIS A 36 -27.19 2.60 -8.63
CA HIS A 36 -26.62 2.88 -7.30
C HIS A 36 -27.65 3.39 -6.28
N GLY A 37 -28.52 4.33 -6.69
CA GLY A 37 -29.52 4.89 -5.76
C GLY A 37 -30.55 3.87 -5.27
N ILE A 38 -30.93 2.90 -6.11
CA ILE A 38 -31.84 1.80 -5.71
C ILE A 38 -31.08 0.86 -4.78
N LEU A 39 -29.86 0.44 -5.15
CA LEU A 39 -29.05 -0.47 -4.35
C LEU A 39 -28.77 0.12 -2.96
N HIS A 40 -28.47 1.42 -2.85
CA HIS A 40 -28.27 2.08 -1.56
C HIS A 40 -29.52 1.95 -0.65
N LYS A 41 -30.71 2.15 -1.21
CA LYS A 41 -31.96 1.97 -0.43
C LYS A 41 -32.11 0.56 0.09
N LEU A 42 -31.83 -0.45 -0.76
CA LEU A 42 -31.93 -1.85 -0.37
C LEU A 42 -30.92 -2.21 0.73
N VAL A 43 -29.67 -1.71 0.61
CA VAL A 43 -28.63 -1.92 1.63
C VAL A 43 -29.00 -1.21 2.93
N ALA A 44 -29.45 0.06 2.86
CA ALA A 44 -29.87 0.80 4.05
C ALA A 44 -31.04 0.11 4.79
N GLU A 45 -32.06 -0.33 4.04
CA GLU A 45 -33.20 -1.07 4.61
C GLU A 45 -32.76 -2.38 5.28
N ALA A 46 -31.81 -3.12 4.68
CA ALA A 46 -31.31 -4.36 5.26
C ALA A 46 -30.47 -4.10 6.52
N VAL A 47 -29.57 -3.12 6.51
CA VAL A 47 -28.76 -2.73 7.68
C VAL A 47 -29.67 -2.28 8.84
N GLU A 48 -30.73 -1.50 8.55
CA GLU A 48 -31.72 -1.09 9.55
C GLU A 48 -32.53 -2.29 10.08
N HIS A 49 -32.99 -3.17 9.19
CA HIS A 49 -33.78 -4.35 9.55
C HIS A 49 -33.04 -5.30 10.52
N TYR A 50 -31.75 -5.49 10.27
CA TYR A 50 -30.92 -6.37 11.11
C TYR A 50 -30.30 -5.65 12.31
N ASP A 51 -30.53 -4.35 12.48
CA ASP A 51 -30.03 -3.50 13.59
C ASP A 51 -28.51 -3.57 13.78
N ILE A 52 -27.77 -3.46 12.65
CA ILE A 52 -26.30 -3.54 12.65
C ILE A 52 -25.61 -2.21 12.32
N GLN A 53 -26.35 -1.11 12.24
CA GLN A 53 -25.84 0.20 11.79
C GLN A 53 -24.60 0.67 12.55
N LYS A 54 -24.60 0.54 13.90
CA LYS A 54 -23.56 1.09 14.78
C LYS A 54 -22.20 0.42 14.59
N ASP A 55 -22.22 -0.86 14.25
CA ASP A 55 -21.02 -1.69 14.14
C ASP A 55 -20.66 -2.02 12.68
N THR A 56 -21.32 -1.33 11.72
CA THR A 56 -21.07 -1.52 10.29
C THR A 56 -19.98 -0.59 9.78
N TYR A 57 -19.04 -1.15 9.02
CA TYR A 57 -18.05 -0.43 8.24
C TYR A 57 -18.30 -0.63 6.73
N LEU A 58 -18.50 0.48 6.03
CA LEU A 58 -18.56 0.51 4.57
C LEU A 58 -17.16 0.79 4.01
N ILE A 59 -16.64 -0.14 3.26
CA ILE A 59 -15.36 0.03 2.57
C ILE A 59 -15.66 0.47 1.14
N VAL A 60 -15.26 1.70 0.80
CA VAL A 60 -15.55 2.32 -0.49
C VAL A 60 -14.24 2.69 -1.21
N PRO A 61 -13.96 2.05 -2.35
CA PRO A 61 -12.80 2.36 -3.17
C PRO A 61 -13.09 3.49 -4.16
N VAL A 62 -12.14 3.75 -5.04
CA VAL A 62 -12.26 4.73 -6.13
C VAL A 62 -13.30 4.28 -7.16
N GLY A 63 -13.98 5.23 -7.77
CA GLY A 63 -15.06 5.04 -8.74
C GLY A 63 -16.40 5.56 -8.21
N CYS A 64 -17.51 5.35 -8.96
CA CYS A 64 -18.84 5.83 -8.53
C CYS A 64 -19.26 5.25 -7.16
N ALA A 65 -18.72 4.12 -6.78
CA ALA A 65 -18.95 3.48 -5.47
C ALA A 65 -18.51 4.35 -4.29
N VAL A 66 -17.47 5.19 -4.45
CA VAL A 66 -16.96 6.04 -3.38
C VAL A 66 -18.01 6.99 -2.81
N PHE A 67 -18.93 7.47 -3.66
CA PHE A 67 -19.95 8.41 -3.22
C PHE A 67 -20.92 7.84 -2.18
N ALA A 68 -20.92 6.53 -1.95
CA ALA A 68 -21.76 5.88 -0.95
C ALA A 68 -21.58 6.49 0.45
N TYR A 69 -20.36 6.92 0.80
CA TYR A 69 -20.07 7.51 2.12
C TYR A 69 -20.82 8.84 2.38
N TYR A 70 -21.29 9.52 1.34
CA TYR A 70 -22.10 10.74 1.51
C TYR A 70 -23.55 10.44 1.92
N TYR A 71 -24.01 9.23 1.78
CA TYR A 71 -25.41 8.86 1.99
C TYR A 71 -25.63 8.06 3.27
N PHE A 72 -24.76 7.09 3.56
CA PHE A 72 -24.92 6.22 4.71
C PHE A 72 -24.41 6.82 6.01
N ASN A 73 -25.25 6.81 7.05
CA ASN A 73 -24.91 7.29 8.39
C ASN A 73 -24.37 6.14 9.26
N PHE A 74 -23.25 5.55 8.85
CA PHE A 74 -22.47 4.58 9.60
C PHE A 74 -20.99 4.68 9.21
N GLY A 75 -20.12 3.92 9.87
CA GLY A 75 -18.67 3.96 9.64
C GLY A 75 -18.32 3.73 8.16
N ALA A 76 -17.51 4.60 7.58
CA ALA A 76 -17.03 4.45 6.20
C ALA A 76 -15.52 4.64 6.12
N ILE A 77 -14.85 3.77 5.36
CA ILE A 77 -13.42 3.85 5.10
C ILE A 77 -13.23 3.98 3.58
N SER A 78 -12.76 5.13 3.15
CA SER A 78 -12.36 5.34 1.75
C SER A 78 -10.95 4.81 1.53
N VAL A 79 -10.77 4.02 0.48
CA VAL A 79 -9.52 3.28 0.24
C VAL A 79 -9.00 3.51 -1.18
N PRO A 80 -7.70 3.27 -1.44
CA PRO A 80 -7.16 3.28 -2.79
C PRO A 80 -7.87 2.27 -3.69
N HIS A 81 -7.84 2.54 -5.00
CA HIS A 81 -8.46 1.71 -6.02
C HIS A 81 -7.99 0.25 -5.95
N GLY A 82 -8.93 -0.68 -5.92
CA GLY A 82 -8.68 -2.12 -5.83
C GLY A 82 -8.39 -2.65 -4.43
N ARG A 83 -8.32 -1.81 -3.39
CA ARG A 83 -7.88 -2.24 -2.05
C ARG A 83 -9.01 -2.49 -1.06
N ALA A 84 -10.27 -2.37 -1.48
CA ALA A 84 -11.41 -2.55 -0.59
C ALA A 84 -11.46 -3.92 0.12
N PRO A 85 -11.26 -5.07 -0.56
CA PRO A 85 -11.28 -6.36 0.13
C PRO A 85 -10.11 -6.55 1.10
N ALA A 86 -8.94 -6.00 0.79
CA ALA A 86 -7.77 -6.06 1.69
C ALA A 86 -7.99 -5.23 2.96
N VAL A 87 -8.47 -3.99 2.81
CA VAL A 87 -8.79 -3.13 3.96
C VAL A 87 -9.97 -3.69 4.75
N GLY A 88 -11.00 -4.20 4.08
CA GLY A 88 -12.12 -4.89 4.72
C GLY A 88 -11.68 -6.10 5.55
N THR A 89 -10.75 -6.91 5.03
CA THR A 89 -10.11 -8.02 5.76
C THR A 89 -9.42 -7.50 7.02
N GLY A 90 -8.60 -6.45 6.88
CA GLY A 90 -7.89 -5.84 8.02
C GLY A 90 -8.84 -5.27 9.07
N ALA A 91 -9.85 -4.49 8.65
CA ALA A 91 -10.83 -3.89 9.54
C ALA A 91 -11.64 -4.95 10.32
N GLY A 92 -12.15 -5.97 9.63
CA GLY A 92 -12.92 -7.05 10.25
C GLY A 92 -12.11 -7.93 11.21
N ARG A 93 -10.80 -8.09 10.94
CA ARG A 93 -9.91 -8.84 11.85
C ARG A 93 -9.46 -8.00 13.04
N ALA A 94 -9.23 -6.68 12.85
CA ALA A 94 -8.87 -5.77 13.93
C ALA A 94 -10.05 -5.51 14.89
N ASN A 95 -11.26 -5.48 14.37
CA ASN A 95 -12.49 -5.38 15.15
C ASN A 95 -13.46 -6.51 14.76
N PRO A 96 -13.35 -7.71 15.37
CA PRO A 96 -14.19 -8.86 15.01
C PRO A 96 -15.69 -8.66 15.27
N GLU A 97 -16.07 -7.68 16.07
CA GLU A 97 -17.47 -7.35 16.33
C GLU A 97 -18.11 -6.57 15.18
N SER A 98 -17.29 -5.95 14.35
CA SER A 98 -17.77 -5.16 13.21
C SER A 98 -18.37 -5.99 12.09
N TYR A 99 -19.26 -5.35 11.33
CA TYR A 99 -19.86 -5.87 10.11
C TYR A 99 -19.27 -5.15 8.90
N VAL A 100 -18.55 -5.86 8.06
CA VAL A 100 -17.83 -5.27 6.93
C VAL A 100 -18.63 -5.41 5.65
N ILE A 101 -18.98 -4.29 5.03
CA ILE A 101 -19.61 -4.21 3.72
C ILE A 101 -18.60 -3.60 2.75
N SER A 102 -18.25 -4.30 1.69
CA SER A 102 -17.47 -3.77 0.58
C SER A 102 -18.40 -3.40 -0.57
N TYR A 103 -18.28 -2.17 -1.10
CA TYR A 103 -19.15 -1.68 -2.16
C TYR A 103 -18.30 -1.21 -3.34
N GLN A 104 -18.28 -1.98 -4.44
CA GLN A 104 -17.27 -1.85 -5.50
C GLN A 104 -17.89 -1.85 -6.90
N GLY A 105 -17.30 -1.10 -7.83
CA GLY A 105 -17.56 -1.20 -9.26
C GLY A 105 -16.69 -2.26 -9.95
N ASP A 106 -16.97 -2.52 -11.23
CA ASP A 106 -16.28 -3.54 -12.03
C ASP A 106 -14.80 -3.23 -12.29
N GLY A 107 -14.47 -1.98 -12.55
CA GLY A 107 -13.08 -1.55 -12.70
C GLY A 107 -12.27 -1.69 -11.42
N ASP A 108 -12.92 -1.53 -10.27
CA ASP A 108 -12.27 -1.70 -8.98
C ASP A 108 -12.11 -3.19 -8.62
N LEU A 109 -13.21 -3.93 -8.60
CA LEU A 109 -13.22 -5.32 -8.15
C LEU A 109 -12.62 -6.28 -9.17
N ALA A 110 -13.05 -6.18 -10.43
CA ALA A 110 -12.72 -7.16 -11.46
C ALA A 110 -11.44 -6.84 -12.26
N ALA A 111 -10.88 -5.62 -12.09
CA ALA A 111 -9.60 -5.24 -12.69
C ALA A 111 -8.52 -5.08 -11.61
N ILE A 112 -8.36 -3.86 -11.06
CA ILE A 112 -7.23 -3.52 -10.15
C ILE A 112 -7.25 -4.35 -8.88
N GLY A 113 -8.43 -4.62 -8.30
CA GLY A 113 -8.60 -5.32 -7.03
C GLY A 113 -8.92 -6.80 -7.14
N PHE A 114 -8.79 -7.40 -8.33
CA PHE A 114 -9.24 -8.78 -8.52
C PHE A 114 -8.47 -9.77 -7.63
N ASN A 115 -7.17 -9.59 -7.46
CA ASN A 115 -6.37 -10.44 -6.59
C ASN A 115 -6.80 -10.32 -5.11
N GLU A 116 -7.00 -9.12 -4.61
CA GLU A 116 -7.46 -8.88 -3.25
C GLU A 116 -8.85 -9.47 -3.00
N PHE A 117 -9.74 -9.32 -3.99
CA PHE A 117 -11.09 -9.87 -3.94
C PHE A 117 -11.08 -11.41 -3.92
N ILE A 118 -10.36 -12.06 -4.84
CA ILE A 118 -10.25 -13.52 -4.89
C ILE A 118 -9.66 -14.07 -3.59
N GLN A 119 -8.62 -13.44 -3.04
CA GLN A 119 -8.01 -13.89 -1.81
C GLN A 119 -8.92 -13.71 -0.59
N ALA A 120 -9.68 -12.62 -0.51
CA ALA A 120 -10.68 -12.43 0.53
C ALA A 120 -11.80 -13.47 0.44
N ALA A 121 -12.30 -13.74 -0.77
CA ALA A 121 -13.30 -14.77 -1.02
C ALA A 121 -12.78 -16.18 -0.67
N ASN A 122 -11.55 -16.50 -1.09
CA ASN A 122 -10.92 -17.81 -0.83
C ASN A 122 -10.69 -18.08 0.67
N ARG A 123 -10.41 -17.03 1.46
CA ARG A 123 -10.29 -17.16 2.92
C ARG A 123 -11.64 -17.20 3.63
N GLY A 124 -12.75 -16.94 2.93
CA GLY A 124 -14.07 -16.85 3.54
C GLY A 124 -14.19 -15.69 4.54
N GLU A 125 -13.54 -14.54 4.23
CA GLU A 125 -13.60 -13.37 5.11
C GLU A 125 -15.04 -12.98 5.42
N ARG A 126 -15.30 -12.59 6.66
CA ARG A 126 -16.64 -12.20 7.13
C ARG A 126 -17.00 -10.84 6.58
N MET A 127 -17.34 -10.80 5.30
CA MET A 127 -17.79 -9.59 4.62
C MET A 127 -18.85 -9.89 3.57
N THR A 128 -19.69 -8.89 3.31
CA THR A 128 -20.59 -8.90 2.17
C THR A 128 -20.10 -7.90 1.13
N VAL A 129 -19.91 -8.38 -0.09
CA VAL A 129 -19.48 -7.57 -1.22
C VAL A 129 -20.67 -7.27 -2.12
N PHE A 130 -20.98 -5.99 -2.28
CA PHE A 130 -21.91 -5.51 -3.32
C PHE A 130 -21.08 -5.08 -4.52
N PHE A 131 -21.18 -5.83 -5.58
CA PHE A 131 -20.46 -5.62 -6.82
C PHE A 131 -21.36 -5.02 -7.88
N VAL A 132 -21.13 -3.76 -8.23
CA VAL A 132 -21.88 -3.06 -9.27
C VAL A 132 -21.18 -3.25 -10.60
N ASN A 133 -21.77 -4.08 -11.45
CA ASN A 133 -21.30 -4.36 -12.80
C ASN A 133 -21.78 -3.26 -13.75
N ASN A 134 -20.91 -2.30 -14.06
CA ASN A 134 -21.22 -1.15 -14.90
C ASN A 134 -21.00 -1.42 -16.40
N SER A 135 -20.41 -2.54 -16.77
CA SER A 135 -19.93 -2.92 -18.10
C SER A 135 -18.93 -1.93 -18.75
N ASN A 136 -18.43 -0.97 -17.99
CA ASN A 136 -17.37 -0.04 -18.36
C ASN A 136 -16.89 0.76 -17.13
N TYR A 137 -15.77 1.47 -17.23
CA TYR A 137 -15.34 2.43 -16.21
C TYR A 137 -16.21 3.69 -16.29
N GLY A 138 -17.20 3.80 -15.40
CA GLY A 138 -18.20 4.87 -15.44
C GLY A 138 -17.63 6.26 -15.17
N MET A 139 -16.90 6.42 -14.05
CA MET A 139 -16.46 7.73 -13.56
C MET A 139 -15.43 8.42 -14.46
N THR A 140 -14.54 7.65 -15.07
CA THR A 140 -13.39 8.18 -15.83
C THR A 140 -13.67 8.44 -17.31
N GLY A 141 -14.88 8.17 -17.78
CA GLY A 141 -15.29 8.51 -19.14
C GLY A 141 -15.52 7.31 -20.07
N GLY A 142 -15.80 6.12 -19.54
CA GLY A 142 -16.31 4.99 -20.31
C GLY A 142 -15.25 4.13 -20.99
N GLN A 143 -14.12 3.90 -20.34
CA GLN A 143 -13.12 2.94 -20.80
C GLN A 143 -13.65 1.51 -20.69
N MET A 144 -13.05 0.60 -21.44
CA MET A 144 -13.36 -0.82 -21.38
C MET A 144 -12.99 -1.40 -20.01
N ALA A 145 -13.95 -2.06 -19.38
CA ALA A 145 -13.77 -2.80 -18.15
C ALA A 145 -13.69 -4.32 -18.40
N PRO A 146 -13.24 -5.11 -17.45
CA PRO A 146 -13.27 -6.58 -17.57
C PRO A 146 -14.66 -7.14 -17.91
N THR A 147 -15.73 -6.46 -17.49
CA THR A 147 -17.13 -6.88 -17.72
C THR A 147 -17.77 -6.33 -18.99
N THR A 148 -17.06 -5.50 -19.76
CA THR A 148 -17.56 -4.95 -21.04
C THR A 148 -17.95 -6.08 -21.99
N LEU A 149 -19.15 -5.97 -22.62
CA LEU A 149 -19.68 -7.01 -23.50
C LEU A 149 -18.92 -7.08 -24.85
N PRO A 150 -18.91 -8.24 -25.52
CA PRO A 150 -18.38 -8.36 -26.88
C PRO A 150 -19.09 -7.37 -27.81
N GLY A 151 -18.32 -6.67 -28.65
CA GLY A 151 -18.85 -5.66 -29.56
C GLY A 151 -19.31 -4.36 -28.90
N GLN A 152 -19.29 -4.24 -27.58
CA GLN A 152 -19.65 -3.00 -26.89
C GLN A 152 -18.56 -1.94 -27.10
N ILE A 153 -18.99 -0.79 -27.67
CA ILE A 153 -18.13 0.36 -27.91
C ILE A 153 -17.84 1.08 -26.59
N THR A 154 -16.59 1.40 -26.36
CA THR A 154 -16.10 2.19 -25.23
C THR A 154 -15.06 3.19 -25.71
N THR A 155 -14.62 4.11 -24.84
CA THR A 155 -13.59 5.10 -25.20
C THR A 155 -12.22 4.48 -25.52
N THR A 156 -11.92 3.30 -25.01
CA THR A 156 -10.69 2.56 -25.28
C THR A 156 -10.89 1.36 -26.22
N SER A 157 -12.12 1.07 -26.63
CA SER A 157 -12.48 0.09 -27.66
C SER A 157 -13.48 0.71 -28.65
N PRO A 158 -13.04 1.66 -29.50
CA PRO A 158 -13.92 2.45 -30.37
C PRO A 158 -14.62 1.63 -31.46
N TYR A 159 -14.08 0.47 -31.80
CA TYR A 159 -14.69 -0.48 -32.76
C TYR A 159 -15.47 -1.60 -32.08
N GLY A 160 -15.67 -1.49 -30.76
CA GLY A 160 -16.26 -2.54 -29.92
C GLY A 160 -15.23 -3.51 -29.37
N ARG A 161 -15.52 -4.12 -28.20
CA ARG A 161 -14.66 -5.16 -27.60
C ARG A 161 -14.51 -6.33 -28.57
N ASN A 162 -13.28 -6.65 -28.95
CA ASN A 162 -12.93 -7.83 -29.75
C ASN A 162 -12.46 -8.95 -28.82
N VAL A 163 -13.16 -10.07 -28.78
CA VAL A 163 -12.82 -11.19 -27.89
C VAL A 163 -11.49 -11.87 -28.21
N GLU A 164 -10.98 -11.75 -29.44
CA GLU A 164 -9.70 -12.32 -29.86
C GLU A 164 -8.51 -11.53 -29.31
N THR A 165 -8.65 -10.22 -29.16
CA THR A 165 -7.57 -9.34 -28.67
C THR A 165 -7.78 -8.91 -27.21
N ASP A 166 -9.05 -8.68 -26.79
CA ASP A 166 -9.40 -8.10 -25.51
C ASP A 166 -9.95 -9.14 -24.51
N GLY A 167 -10.11 -10.38 -24.96
CA GLY A 167 -10.68 -11.47 -24.19
C GLY A 167 -12.19 -11.34 -23.91
N TYR A 168 -12.75 -12.35 -23.28
CA TYR A 168 -14.18 -12.41 -22.93
C TYR A 168 -14.53 -11.60 -21.69
N PRO A 169 -15.80 -11.18 -21.54
CA PRO A 169 -16.30 -10.57 -20.30
C PRO A 169 -16.05 -11.47 -19.09
N MET A 170 -15.48 -10.89 -18.02
CA MET A 170 -15.19 -11.63 -16.80
C MET A 170 -16.46 -11.93 -16.02
N ARG A 171 -16.76 -13.20 -15.83
CA ARG A 171 -17.93 -13.69 -15.11
C ARG A 171 -17.58 -13.94 -13.64
N VAL A 172 -17.62 -12.88 -12.84
CA VAL A 172 -17.08 -12.88 -11.47
C VAL A 172 -17.78 -13.88 -10.56
N CYS A 173 -19.12 -13.97 -10.62
CA CYS A 173 -19.88 -14.94 -9.81
C CYS A 173 -19.43 -16.39 -10.09
N GLU A 174 -19.27 -16.73 -11.36
CA GLU A 174 -18.86 -18.08 -11.78
C GLU A 174 -17.42 -18.37 -11.39
N LEU A 175 -16.53 -17.38 -11.51
CA LEU A 175 -15.12 -17.55 -11.12
C LEU A 175 -14.99 -17.85 -9.64
N ILE A 176 -15.64 -17.09 -8.75
CA ILE A 176 -15.54 -17.37 -7.31
C ILE A 176 -16.35 -18.57 -6.86
N ASN A 177 -17.28 -19.06 -7.69
CA ASN A 177 -18.02 -20.28 -7.40
C ASN A 177 -17.12 -21.52 -7.44
N SER A 178 -15.93 -21.44 -8.03
CA SER A 178 -14.92 -22.52 -7.97
C SER A 178 -14.22 -22.60 -6.62
N LEU A 179 -14.30 -21.57 -5.78
CA LEU A 179 -13.71 -21.52 -4.45
C LEU A 179 -14.62 -22.22 -3.41
N GLU A 180 -14.01 -22.84 -2.40
CA GLU A 180 -14.79 -23.56 -1.36
C GLU A 180 -15.46 -22.63 -0.34
N ALA A 181 -14.77 -21.55 0.04
CA ALA A 181 -15.15 -20.74 1.19
C ALA A 181 -16.34 -19.80 1.02
N PRO A 182 -16.66 -19.22 -0.16
CA PRO A 182 -17.83 -18.36 -0.31
C PRO A 182 -19.13 -19.13 -0.01
N ILE A 183 -19.99 -18.54 0.84
CA ILE A 183 -21.24 -19.16 1.27
C ILE A 183 -22.45 -18.73 0.42
N TYR A 184 -22.42 -17.50 -0.07
CA TYR A 184 -23.50 -16.95 -0.87
C TYR A 184 -23.00 -16.17 -2.06
N ILE A 185 -23.53 -16.46 -3.25
CA ILE A 185 -23.19 -15.80 -4.52
C ILE A 185 -24.49 -15.67 -5.32
N GLU A 186 -24.92 -14.44 -5.60
CA GLU A 186 -26.10 -14.19 -6.42
C GLU A 186 -25.88 -13.00 -7.35
N ARG A 187 -26.41 -13.09 -8.56
CA ARG A 187 -26.44 -11.99 -9.53
C ARG A 187 -27.87 -11.50 -9.72
N VAL A 188 -28.06 -10.18 -9.61
CA VAL A 188 -29.37 -9.52 -9.68
C VAL A 188 -29.37 -8.33 -10.65
N ALA A 189 -30.58 -7.85 -10.97
CA ALA A 189 -30.77 -6.61 -11.73
C ALA A 189 -31.85 -5.73 -11.07
N LEU A 190 -31.91 -4.46 -11.47
CA LEU A 190 -32.82 -3.45 -10.88
C LEU A 190 -33.77 -2.87 -11.91
N THR A 191 -34.13 -3.64 -12.93
CA THR A 191 -34.87 -3.19 -14.14
C THR A 191 -36.35 -3.07 -13.98
N THR A 192 -36.99 -3.96 -13.19
CA THR A 192 -38.41 -4.02 -12.97
C THR A 192 -38.75 -4.17 -11.50
N PRO A 193 -40.01 -3.89 -11.06
CA PRO A 193 -40.39 -4.12 -9.66
C PRO A 193 -40.12 -5.55 -9.18
N ALA A 194 -40.34 -6.55 -10.03
CA ALA A 194 -40.07 -7.95 -9.71
C ALA A 194 -38.58 -8.22 -9.53
N ARG A 195 -37.69 -7.64 -10.40
CA ARG A 195 -36.26 -7.72 -10.30
C ARG A 195 -35.75 -7.00 -9.04
N ILE A 196 -36.29 -5.81 -8.74
CA ILE A 196 -35.95 -5.06 -7.51
C ILE A 196 -36.33 -5.86 -6.26
N ALA A 197 -37.51 -6.51 -6.25
CA ALA A 197 -37.93 -7.37 -5.14
C ALA A 197 -37.00 -8.59 -4.99
N ALA A 198 -36.49 -9.18 -6.08
CA ALA A 198 -35.48 -10.23 -6.05
C ALA A 198 -34.15 -9.69 -5.51
N ALA A 199 -33.70 -8.54 -6.02
CA ALA A 199 -32.47 -7.88 -5.52
C ALA A 199 -32.58 -7.55 -4.03
N LYS A 200 -33.75 -7.12 -3.54
CA LYS A 200 -33.99 -6.90 -2.10
C LYS A 200 -33.72 -8.17 -1.30
N ARG A 201 -34.25 -9.32 -1.75
CA ARG A 201 -34.00 -10.61 -1.06
C ARG A 201 -32.53 -10.97 -1.05
N ALA A 202 -31.83 -10.79 -2.17
CA ALA A 202 -30.40 -11.06 -2.27
C ALA A 202 -29.58 -10.17 -1.32
N VAL A 203 -29.87 -8.87 -1.28
CA VAL A 203 -29.20 -7.91 -0.36
C VAL A 203 -29.47 -8.31 1.10
N TYR A 204 -30.72 -8.61 1.44
CA TYR A 204 -31.08 -9.06 2.80
C TYR A 204 -30.35 -10.34 3.18
N LYS A 205 -30.29 -11.32 2.28
CA LYS A 205 -29.56 -12.58 2.50
C LYS A 205 -28.07 -12.33 2.74
N GLY A 206 -27.44 -11.48 1.92
CA GLY A 206 -26.03 -11.12 2.10
C GLY A 206 -25.76 -10.44 3.47
N ILE A 207 -26.66 -9.53 3.89
CA ILE A 207 -26.54 -8.85 5.20
C ILE A 207 -26.88 -9.80 6.36
N GLU A 208 -27.84 -10.71 6.20
CA GLU A 208 -28.15 -11.76 7.18
C GLU A 208 -26.91 -12.63 7.46
N ASN A 209 -26.28 -13.12 6.39
CA ASN A 209 -25.05 -13.91 6.51
C ASN A 209 -23.93 -13.14 7.19
N LEU A 210 -23.83 -11.82 6.94
CA LEU A 210 -22.87 -10.94 7.60
C LEU A 210 -23.19 -10.81 9.10
N LYS A 211 -24.45 -10.55 9.45
CA LYS A 211 -24.90 -10.48 10.85
C LYS A 211 -24.60 -11.77 11.60
N GLU A 212 -24.90 -12.90 10.99
CA GLU A 212 -24.65 -14.22 11.56
C GLU A 212 -23.20 -14.68 11.44
N ARG A 213 -22.31 -13.83 10.89
CA ARG A 213 -20.85 -14.10 10.76
C ARG A 213 -20.53 -15.41 10.03
N LYS A 214 -21.36 -15.80 9.09
CA LYS A 214 -21.23 -17.08 8.37
C LYS A 214 -20.03 -17.14 7.42
N GLY A 215 -19.59 -16.01 6.88
CA GLY A 215 -18.47 -15.93 5.96
C GLY A 215 -18.67 -14.96 4.82
N PHE A 216 -18.10 -15.28 3.66
CA PHE A 216 -18.06 -14.41 2.50
C PHE A 216 -19.34 -14.50 1.66
N SER A 217 -19.93 -13.35 1.35
CA SER A 217 -21.11 -13.24 0.47
C SER A 217 -20.84 -12.23 -0.65
N LEU A 218 -21.26 -12.57 -1.88
CA LEU A 218 -21.22 -11.68 -3.05
C LEU A 218 -22.61 -11.48 -3.62
N VAL A 219 -23.01 -10.24 -3.81
CA VAL A 219 -24.19 -9.85 -4.61
C VAL A 219 -23.72 -8.97 -5.77
N GLU A 220 -23.72 -9.53 -6.97
CA GLU A 220 -23.45 -8.79 -8.21
C GLU A 220 -24.72 -8.14 -8.73
N VAL A 221 -24.67 -6.83 -8.99
CA VAL A 221 -25.80 -6.03 -9.47
C VAL A 221 -25.50 -5.53 -10.87
N LEU A 222 -26.25 -5.98 -11.86
CA LEU A 222 -26.14 -5.48 -13.23
C LEU A 222 -26.67 -4.04 -13.31
N SER A 223 -25.78 -3.09 -13.54
CA SER A 223 -26.08 -1.65 -13.54
C SER A 223 -25.14 -0.90 -14.49
N PRO A 224 -25.32 -1.07 -15.81
CA PRO A 224 -24.47 -0.41 -16.80
C PRO A 224 -24.58 1.12 -16.71
N CYS A 225 -23.51 1.80 -17.10
CA CYS A 225 -23.40 3.26 -17.00
C CYS A 225 -24.25 3.95 -18.08
N PRO A 226 -25.36 4.66 -17.76
CA PRO A 226 -26.23 5.28 -18.77
C PRO A 226 -25.55 6.41 -19.54
N VAL A 227 -24.67 7.17 -18.88
CA VAL A 227 -23.98 8.32 -19.50
C VAL A 227 -23.01 7.85 -20.57
N ASN A 228 -22.18 6.87 -20.29
CA ASN A 228 -21.18 6.40 -21.25
C ASN A 228 -21.79 5.58 -22.39
N LEU A 229 -22.89 4.88 -22.12
CA LEU A 229 -23.67 4.18 -23.15
C LEU A 229 -24.60 5.13 -23.95
N LYS A 230 -24.74 6.40 -23.50
CA LYS A 230 -25.66 7.40 -24.09
C LYS A 230 -27.10 6.88 -24.16
N MET A 231 -27.55 6.24 -23.11
CA MET A 231 -28.87 5.62 -22.97
C MET A 231 -29.68 6.27 -21.87
N ASP A 232 -30.98 6.40 -22.05
CA ASP A 232 -31.89 6.74 -20.98
C ASP A 232 -32.21 5.52 -20.10
N ALA A 233 -32.97 5.72 -19.02
CA ALA A 233 -33.28 4.66 -18.08
C ALA A 233 -34.07 3.48 -18.72
N ALA A 234 -34.94 3.74 -19.69
CA ALA A 234 -35.69 2.68 -20.37
C ALA A 234 -34.77 1.85 -21.28
N ALA A 235 -33.92 2.51 -22.03
CA ALA A 235 -32.92 1.86 -22.88
C ALA A 235 -31.90 1.05 -22.07
N ILE A 236 -31.47 1.54 -20.90
CA ILE A 236 -30.61 0.82 -19.97
C ILE A 236 -31.27 -0.46 -19.46
N ASN A 237 -32.56 -0.39 -19.04
CA ASN A 237 -33.28 -1.57 -18.59
C ASN A 237 -33.39 -2.62 -19.70
N LYS A 238 -33.68 -2.19 -20.94
CA LYS A 238 -33.68 -3.06 -22.11
C LYS A 238 -32.32 -3.67 -22.39
N PHE A 239 -31.25 -2.87 -22.32
CA PHE A 239 -29.86 -3.34 -22.50
C PHE A 239 -29.49 -4.43 -21.46
N ILE A 240 -29.88 -4.26 -20.19
CA ILE A 240 -29.67 -5.28 -19.17
C ILE A 240 -30.39 -6.57 -19.54
N GLU A 241 -31.71 -6.51 -19.78
CA GLU A 241 -32.53 -7.70 -19.99
C GLU A 241 -32.19 -8.43 -21.30
N GLU A 242 -31.85 -7.71 -22.37
CA GLU A 242 -31.62 -8.30 -23.70
C GLU A 242 -30.18 -8.61 -24.01
N LYS A 243 -29.20 -7.91 -23.38
CA LYS A 243 -27.79 -8.03 -23.70
C LYS A 243 -26.96 -8.55 -22.53
N MET A 244 -27.03 -7.87 -21.37
CA MET A 244 -26.17 -8.29 -20.25
C MET A 244 -26.53 -9.66 -19.71
N THR A 245 -27.83 -10.01 -19.62
CA THR A 245 -28.29 -11.32 -19.10
C THR A 245 -27.82 -12.51 -19.94
N GLN A 246 -27.50 -12.30 -21.21
CA GLN A 246 -26.95 -13.35 -22.07
C GLN A 246 -25.53 -13.74 -21.63
N HIS A 247 -24.76 -12.79 -21.13
CA HIS A 247 -23.38 -13.00 -20.65
C HIS A 247 -23.32 -13.19 -19.14
N PHE A 248 -24.22 -12.57 -18.41
CA PHE A 248 -24.32 -12.56 -16.95
C PHE A 248 -25.73 -13.06 -16.52
N PRO A 249 -25.97 -14.37 -16.54
CA PRO A 249 -27.26 -14.94 -16.13
C PRO A 249 -27.62 -14.52 -14.71
N ILE A 250 -28.87 -14.01 -14.54
CA ILE A 250 -29.41 -13.59 -13.23
C ILE A 250 -29.82 -14.83 -12.43
N GLY A 251 -29.53 -14.83 -11.15
CA GLY A 251 -29.95 -15.87 -10.21
C GLY A 251 -28.94 -16.20 -9.16
N VAL A 252 -29.30 -17.15 -8.32
CA VAL A 252 -28.44 -17.71 -7.29
C VAL A 252 -27.44 -18.66 -7.94
N VAL A 253 -26.17 -18.38 -7.77
CA VAL A 253 -25.06 -19.24 -8.21
C VAL A 253 -24.68 -20.21 -7.09
N ARG A 254 -24.71 -19.74 -5.84
CA ARG A 254 -24.48 -20.53 -4.64
C ARG A 254 -25.27 -19.99 -3.46
N ASP A 255 -25.90 -20.86 -2.69
CA ASP A 255 -26.44 -20.55 -1.37
C ASP A 255 -26.21 -21.72 -0.41
N ARG A 256 -25.26 -21.58 0.46
CA ARG A 256 -24.95 -22.49 1.57
C ARG A 256 -25.36 -21.88 2.93
N SER A 257 -26.14 -20.82 2.93
CA SER A 257 -26.50 -20.07 4.15
C SER A 257 -27.20 -20.93 5.20
N ALA A 258 -28.04 -21.86 4.77
CA ALA A 258 -28.75 -22.77 5.68
C ALA A 258 -27.84 -23.85 6.28
N GLU A 259 -26.81 -24.27 5.55
CA GLU A 259 -25.89 -25.34 5.95
C GLU A 259 -24.72 -24.79 6.81
N THR A 260 -24.43 -23.50 6.67
CA THR A 260 -23.33 -22.85 7.38
C THR A 260 -23.81 -22.35 8.75
N PRO A 261 -23.25 -22.84 9.85
CA PRO A 261 -23.62 -22.38 11.18
C PRO A 261 -23.18 -20.93 11.41
N ALA A 262 -23.86 -20.25 12.32
CA ALA A 262 -23.45 -18.90 12.74
C ALA A 262 -22.02 -18.92 13.28
N GLY A 263 -21.21 -17.94 12.82
CA GLY A 263 -19.81 -17.84 13.21
C GLY A 263 -19.66 -17.34 14.64
N LYS A 264 -18.72 -17.92 15.38
CA LYS A 264 -18.34 -17.44 16.72
C LYS A 264 -17.37 -16.26 16.58
N LEU A 265 -17.49 -15.27 17.47
CA LEU A 265 -16.44 -14.26 17.60
C LEU A 265 -15.12 -14.94 18.01
N PRO A 266 -14.00 -14.60 17.36
CA PRO A 266 -12.70 -14.97 17.90
C PRO A 266 -12.53 -14.30 19.26
N PRO A 267 -11.72 -14.86 20.16
CA PRO A 267 -11.36 -14.16 21.37
C PRO A 267 -10.75 -12.80 20.99
N PRO A 268 -11.03 -11.74 21.76
CA PRO A 268 -10.45 -10.43 21.50
C PRO A 268 -8.92 -10.59 21.43
N PRO A 269 -8.27 -9.99 20.42
CA PRO A 269 -6.82 -10.02 20.35
C PRO A 269 -6.28 -9.35 21.61
N VAL A 270 -5.38 -10.06 22.30
CA VAL A 270 -4.71 -9.52 23.49
C VAL A 270 -3.72 -8.46 22.99
N HIS A 271 -4.18 -7.22 22.92
CA HIS A 271 -3.37 -6.06 22.62
C HIS A 271 -2.71 -5.52 23.88
N ASP A 272 -1.88 -6.34 24.54
CA ASP A 272 -0.98 -5.78 25.52
C ASP A 272 0.26 -5.19 24.82
N ALA A 273 0.76 -4.08 25.32
CA ALA A 273 1.92 -3.41 24.73
C ALA A 273 3.16 -4.32 24.75
N GLU A 274 3.28 -5.19 25.77
CA GLU A 274 4.37 -6.14 25.91
C GLU A 274 4.23 -7.32 24.93
N GLY A 275 3.02 -7.84 24.71
CA GLY A 275 2.77 -8.87 23.70
C GLY A 275 3.03 -8.38 22.28
N VAL A 276 2.62 -7.16 21.94
CA VAL A 276 2.94 -6.52 20.65
C VAL A 276 4.44 -6.31 20.51
N LYS A 277 5.10 -5.79 21.53
CA LYS A 277 6.55 -5.61 21.56
C LYS A 277 7.29 -6.95 21.42
N ALA A 278 6.87 -7.99 22.14
CA ALA A 278 7.43 -9.33 22.03
C ALA A 278 7.25 -9.92 20.63
N ALA A 279 6.08 -9.71 19.98
CA ALA A 279 5.83 -10.17 18.61
C ALA A 279 6.67 -9.43 17.57
N LEU A 280 6.84 -8.11 17.72
CA LEU A 280 7.62 -7.27 16.81
C LEU A 280 9.13 -7.45 16.99
N LEU A 281 9.60 -7.58 18.22
CA LEU A 281 11.03 -7.69 18.53
C LEU A 281 11.54 -9.14 18.48
N ASN A 282 10.65 -10.12 18.26
CA ASN A 282 10.97 -11.54 18.20
C ASN A 282 12.04 -11.95 19.25
N PRO A 283 11.68 -12.13 20.55
CA PRO A 283 12.64 -12.40 21.62
C PRO A 283 13.42 -13.72 21.42
N LYS A 284 13.07 -14.54 20.43
CA LYS A 284 13.87 -15.72 20.01
C LYS A 284 15.06 -15.36 19.12
N GLN A 285 15.18 -14.14 18.63
CA GLN A 285 16.47 -13.60 18.20
C GLN A 285 17.24 -13.11 19.44
N GLU A 286 17.60 -14.02 20.31
CA GLU A 286 18.74 -13.86 21.22
C GLU A 286 19.94 -13.60 20.31
N GLY A 287 20.36 -12.36 20.19
CA GLY A 287 21.55 -12.04 19.36
C GLY A 287 21.59 -10.67 18.75
N VAL A 288 20.48 -9.91 18.70
CA VAL A 288 20.64 -8.45 18.59
C VAL A 288 20.75 -7.95 20.02
N GLY A 289 21.91 -8.21 20.64
CA GLY A 289 22.26 -7.60 21.88
C GLY A 289 22.01 -6.10 21.79
N VAL A 290 21.41 -5.51 22.80
CA VAL A 290 21.56 -4.07 23.03
C VAL A 290 23.07 -3.88 23.11
N GLY A 291 23.68 -3.53 21.95
CA GLY A 291 25.14 -3.35 21.85
C GLY A 291 25.56 -2.38 22.93
N LYS A 292 26.77 -2.47 23.39
CA LYS A 292 27.34 -1.54 24.37
C LYS A 292 26.91 -0.14 23.97
N GLU A 293 26.12 0.53 24.82
CA GLU A 293 25.68 1.89 24.54
C GLU A 293 26.90 2.83 24.54
N PHE A 294 27.27 3.28 23.35
CA PHE A 294 28.28 4.31 23.19
C PHE A 294 27.61 5.68 23.24
N LYS A 295 27.66 6.36 24.36
CA LYS A 295 27.11 7.72 24.48
C LYS A 295 27.90 8.71 23.65
N THR A 296 27.25 9.74 23.11
CA THR A 296 27.87 10.83 22.37
C THR A 296 27.53 12.18 22.96
N SER A 297 28.55 13.04 23.12
CA SER A 297 28.41 14.46 23.44
C SER A 297 28.43 15.34 22.19
N SER A 298 28.75 14.77 21.02
CA SER A 298 28.96 15.54 19.79
C SER A 298 27.75 16.37 19.40
N LYS A 299 28.02 17.62 19.05
CA LYS A 299 27.02 18.56 18.47
C LYS A 299 26.63 18.22 17.04
N LEU A 300 27.39 17.34 16.37
CA LEU A 300 27.09 16.87 15.00
C LEU A 300 25.66 16.30 14.89
N PHE A 301 25.15 15.68 15.95
CA PHE A 301 23.85 15.02 15.99
C PHE A 301 22.76 15.85 16.69
N ASP A 302 23.02 17.11 17.06
CA ASP A 302 22.01 18.01 17.65
C ASP A 302 20.93 18.39 16.63
N ARG A 303 21.28 18.35 15.36
CA ARG A 303 20.37 18.39 14.21
C ARG A 303 20.41 17.07 13.46
N GLU A 304 19.50 16.88 12.51
CA GLU A 304 19.55 15.73 11.61
C GLU A 304 20.83 15.77 10.76
N LEU A 305 21.69 14.74 10.88
CA LEU A 305 22.77 14.49 9.93
C LEU A 305 22.17 13.71 8.75
N ARG A 306 22.01 14.36 7.62
CA ARG A 306 21.32 13.86 6.42
C ARG A 306 22.33 13.34 5.41
N ILE A 307 22.30 12.04 5.16
CA ILE A 307 23.31 11.33 4.36
C ILE A 307 22.63 10.67 3.16
N LYS A 308 23.22 10.80 1.98
CA LYS A 308 22.88 10.04 0.79
C LYS A 308 24.06 9.16 0.39
N VAL A 309 23.81 7.89 0.13
CA VAL A 309 24.81 6.97 -0.43
C VAL A 309 24.31 6.47 -1.77
N SER A 310 25.11 6.53 -2.82
CA SER A 310 24.68 6.14 -4.16
C SER A 310 25.81 5.56 -5.02
N GLY A 311 25.42 4.62 -5.89
CA GLY A 311 26.30 3.92 -6.84
C GLY A 311 25.53 2.86 -7.63
N PHE A 312 26.23 1.79 -8.03
CA PHE A 312 25.59 0.64 -8.70
C PHE A 312 25.31 -0.52 -7.74
N GLY A 313 24.31 -1.32 -8.11
CA GLY A 313 24.06 -2.58 -7.44
C GLY A 313 25.27 -3.50 -7.43
N GLY A 314 25.62 -4.03 -6.25
CA GLY A 314 26.81 -4.86 -6.04
C GLY A 314 28.03 -4.14 -5.43
N GLN A 315 28.05 -2.79 -5.39
CA GLN A 315 29.10 -2.00 -4.74
C GLN A 315 28.95 -1.86 -3.21
N GLY A 316 27.96 -2.51 -2.61
CA GLY A 316 27.73 -2.42 -1.17
C GLY A 316 27.10 -1.11 -0.68
N ILE A 317 26.41 -0.38 -1.57
CA ILE A 317 25.72 0.90 -1.27
C ILE A 317 24.78 0.78 -0.08
N LEU A 318 23.92 -0.23 -0.12
CA LEU A 318 22.93 -0.45 0.93
C LEU A 318 23.58 -0.89 2.25
N SER A 319 24.64 -1.71 2.18
CA SER A 319 25.41 -2.12 3.36
C SER A 319 26.13 -0.95 4.01
N LEU A 320 26.70 -0.03 3.23
CA LEU A 320 27.31 1.18 3.74
C LEU A 320 26.31 2.06 4.49
N GLY A 321 25.12 2.28 3.87
CA GLY A 321 24.06 3.05 4.52
C GLY A 321 23.56 2.38 5.80
N LEU A 322 23.40 1.06 5.79
CA LEU A 322 22.99 0.32 6.99
C LEU A 322 24.04 0.40 8.12
N THR A 323 25.33 0.34 7.77
CA THR A 323 26.43 0.51 8.75
C THR A 323 26.40 1.91 9.37
N LEU A 324 26.13 2.96 8.56
CA LEU A 324 25.98 4.34 9.06
C LEU A 324 24.75 4.48 10.00
N ALA A 325 23.63 3.83 9.68
CA ALA A 325 22.46 3.83 10.55
C ALA A 325 22.72 3.06 11.84
N ASN A 326 23.39 1.90 11.79
CA ASN A 326 23.78 1.11 12.95
C ASN A 326 24.75 1.88 13.86
N MET A 327 25.68 2.64 13.30
CA MET A 327 26.53 3.55 14.07
C MET A 327 25.69 4.53 14.91
N GLY A 328 24.64 5.11 14.33
CA GLY A 328 23.72 5.98 15.07
C GLY A 328 23.00 5.23 16.20
N ARG A 329 22.46 4.04 15.91
CA ARG A 329 21.77 3.19 16.88
C ARG A 329 22.69 2.78 18.05
N LEU A 330 23.90 2.34 17.77
CA LEU A 330 24.89 1.95 18.78
C LEU A 330 25.29 3.11 19.70
N ARG A 331 25.11 4.35 19.24
CA ARG A 331 25.32 5.57 20.03
C ARG A 331 24.06 6.08 20.72
N ASN A 332 23.02 5.28 20.77
CA ASN A 332 21.70 5.64 21.33
C ASN A 332 21.10 6.91 20.69
N LEU A 333 21.29 7.04 19.37
CA LEU A 333 20.69 8.09 18.56
C LEU A 333 19.50 7.53 17.76
N ASN A 334 18.57 8.40 17.41
CA ASN A 334 17.57 8.06 16.40
C ASN A 334 18.27 7.91 15.06
N ALA A 335 17.99 6.82 14.35
CA ALA A 335 18.53 6.55 13.03
C ALA A 335 17.42 6.04 12.09
N SER A 336 17.45 6.50 10.84
CA SER A 336 16.62 5.93 9.79
C SER A 336 17.48 5.52 8.61
N TRP A 337 17.10 4.44 7.94
CA TRP A 337 17.73 3.95 6.73
C TRP A 337 16.65 3.59 5.72
N MET A 338 16.67 4.25 4.58
CA MET A 338 15.71 4.05 3.50
C MET A 338 16.42 3.71 2.19
N PRO A 339 16.46 2.42 1.81
CA PRO A 339 17.03 1.99 0.55
C PRO A 339 16.12 2.34 -0.64
N SER A 340 16.76 2.63 -1.78
CA SER A 340 16.11 2.80 -3.08
C SER A 340 16.91 2.06 -4.15
N TYR A 341 16.31 1.08 -4.77
CA TYR A 341 16.91 0.30 -5.86
C TYR A 341 15.86 -0.10 -6.87
N GLY A 342 16.27 -0.17 -8.14
CA GLY A 342 15.40 -0.62 -9.21
C GLY A 342 15.23 -2.15 -9.23
N PRO A 343 14.36 -2.68 -10.10
CA PRO A 343 14.17 -4.12 -10.28
C PRO A 343 15.41 -4.84 -10.86
N GLU A 344 16.38 -4.09 -11.37
CA GLU A 344 17.63 -4.65 -11.90
C GLU A 344 18.51 -5.14 -10.76
N GLN A 345 18.68 -6.44 -10.65
CA GLN A 345 19.46 -7.07 -9.57
C GLN A 345 20.97 -6.82 -9.65
N ARG A 346 21.50 -6.43 -10.81
CA ARG A 346 22.92 -6.09 -11.04
C ARG A 346 23.07 -4.97 -12.07
N GLY A 347 23.95 -4.00 -11.80
CA GLY A 347 24.25 -2.89 -12.72
C GLY A 347 23.23 -1.76 -12.74
N GLY A 348 22.09 -1.87 -12.04
CA GLY A 348 21.12 -0.79 -11.87
C GLY A 348 21.57 0.21 -10.80
N ALA A 349 21.03 1.43 -10.86
CA ALA A 349 21.30 2.48 -9.86
C ALA A 349 20.77 2.07 -8.49
N ALA A 350 21.63 2.10 -7.47
CA ALA A 350 21.25 1.87 -6.09
C ALA A 350 21.57 3.12 -5.26
N SER A 351 20.69 3.49 -4.36
CA SER A 351 20.92 4.56 -3.41
C SER A 351 20.27 4.26 -2.07
N CYS A 352 20.67 4.92 -1.02
CA CYS A 352 19.94 4.96 0.23
C CYS A 352 20.07 6.33 0.91
N SER A 353 19.00 6.69 1.62
CA SER A 353 18.98 7.82 2.54
C SER A 353 19.22 7.31 3.95
N VAL A 354 20.10 8.00 4.69
CA VAL A 354 20.38 7.74 6.10
C VAL A 354 20.25 9.05 6.86
N ILE A 355 19.52 9.03 7.97
CA ILE A 355 19.43 10.18 8.87
C ILE A 355 19.79 9.72 10.28
N VAL A 356 20.66 10.47 10.95
CA VAL A 356 21.04 10.22 12.35
C VAL A 356 20.85 11.50 13.16
N SER A 357 20.19 11.42 14.31
CA SER A 357 19.87 12.60 15.12
C SER A 357 19.67 12.24 16.60
N LYS A 358 19.97 13.18 17.52
CA LYS A 358 19.50 13.12 18.91
C LYS A 358 17.99 13.32 19.01
N GLY A 359 17.42 14.13 18.13
CA GLY A 359 15.99 14.41 18.04
C GLY A 359 15.20 13.38 17.23
N ARG A 360 13.87 13.49 17.27
CA ARG A 360 12.97 12.64 16.48
C ARG A 360 13.15 12.93 14.98
N ILE A 361 13.28 11.88 14.17
CA ILE A 361 13.32 11.94 12.72
C ILE A 361 11.88 11.92 12.19
N SER A 362 11.47 12.95 11.44
CA SER A 362 10.11 13.09 10.92
C SER A 362 9.92 12.43 9.55
N SER A 363 10.97 12.35 8.73
CA SER A 363 10.96 11.74 7.40
C SER A 363 12.25 11.00 7.15
N PRO A 364 12.22 9.77 6.59
CA PRO A 364 13.44 9.03 6.25
C PRO A 364 14.07 9.46 4.92
N ILE A 365 13.46 10.43 4.22
CA ILE A 365 13.87 10.82 2.86
C ILE A 365 14.94 11.95 2.94
N VAL A 366 16.00 11.77 2.18
CA VAL A 366 17.01 12.82 1.91
C VAL A 366 16.94 13.12 0.42
N ASP A 367 16.27 14.22 0.06
CA ASP A 367 16.08 14.72 -1.31
C ASP A 367 16.57 16.15 -1.52
N ARG A 368 16.84 16.85 -0.40
CA ARG A 368 17.41 18.21 -0.33
C ARG A 368 18.24 18.32 0.93
N ASP A 369 19.05 19.37 0.98
CA ASP A 369 19.83 19.67 2.18
C ASP A 369 20.64 18.47 2.70
N CYS A 370 21.20 17.68 1.79
CA CYS A 370 22.09 16.58 2.10
C CYS A 370 23.38 17.14 2.73
N ASP A 371 23.71 16.70 3.94
CA ASP A 371 24.94 17.11 4.62
C ASP A 371 26.17 16.32 4.10
N LEU A 372 25.94 15.05 3.70
CA LEU A 372 26.98 14.14 3.28
C LEU A 372 26.49 13.27 2.13
N LEU A 373 27.16 13.34 0.98
CA LEU A 373 26.94 12.49 -0.16
C LEU A 373 28.13 11.54 -0.34
N VAL A 374 27.85 10.24 -0.37
CA VAL A 374 28.82 9.23 -0.82
C VAL A 374 28.44 8.81 -2.23
N ALA A 375 29.28 9.14 -3.20
CA ALA A 375 29.08 8.80 -4.61
C ALA A 375 30.15 7.81 -5.08
N MET A 376 29.76 6.60 -5.44
CA MET A 376 30.69 5.55 -5.89
C MET A 376 30.77 5.45 -7.42
N THR A 377 30.05 6.29 -8.17
CA THR A 377 30.08 6.34 -9.64
C THR A 377 29.76 7.75 -10.13
N GLN A 378 30.24 8.09 -11.34
CA GLN A 378 29.91 9.38 -11.98
C GLN A 378 28.40 9.57 -12.13
N THR A 379 27.68 8.55 -12.56
CA THR A 379 26.21 8.59 -12.69
C THR A 379 25.51 8.90 -11.36
N ALA A 380 26.03 8.40 -10.24
CA ALA A 380 25.52 8.71 -8.90
C ALA A 380 25.73 10.18 -8.55
N LEU A 381 26.90 10.71 -8.86
CA LEU A 381 27.21 12.12 -8.65
C LEU A 381 26.36 13.03 -9.52
N ASP A 382 26.20 12.71 -10.80
CA ASP A 382 25.35 13.49 -11.74
C ASP A 382 23.91 13.54 -11.27
N LYS A 383 23.42 12.43 -10.72
CA LYS A 383 22.04 12.32 -10.25
C LYS A 383 21.78 13.03 -8.93
N PHE A 384 22.67 12.91 -7.95
CA PHE A 384 22.43 13.35 -6.57
C PHE A 384 23.33 14.51 -6.12
N GLY A 385 24.32 14.89 -6.91
CA GLY A 385 25.27 15.95 -6.55
C GLY A 385 24.58 17.30 -6.28
N HIS A 386 23.43 17.56 -6.91
CA HIS A 386 22.68 18.80 -6.70
C HIS A 386 21.93 18.84 -5.35
N GLU A 387 21.71 17.69 -4.71
CA GLU A 387 21.08 17.59 -3.38
C GLU A 387 22.05 17.95 -2.24
N LEU A 388 23.37 17.91 -2.50
CA LEU A 388 24.39 18.23 -1.50
C LEU A 388 24.45 19.73 -1.24
N LYS A 389 24.46 20.11 0.04
CA LYS A 389 24.64 21.50 0.50
C LYS A 389 25.92 22.12 -0.01
N ASP A 390 25.96 23.45 -0.08
CA ASP A 390 27.16 24.20 -0.47
C ASP A 390 28.26 24.16 0.59
N ASP A 391 28.00 23.75 1.81
CA ASP A 391 28.92 23.46 2.91
C ASP A 391 29.01 21.96 3.25
N GLY A 392 28.40 21.10 2.42
CA GLY A 392 28.33 19.66 2.63
C GLY A 392 29.62 18.91 2.32
N ILE A 393 29.62 17.62 2.66
CA ILE A 393 30.77 16.71 2.45
C ILE A 393 30.44 15.79 1.27
N LEU A 394 31.29 15.79 0.25
CA LEU A 394 31.26 14.79 -0.82
C LEU A 394 32.37 13.78 -0.64
N VAL A 395 32.04 12.53 -0.42
CA VAL A 395 32.98 11.39 -0.44
C VAL A 395 32.78 10.64 -1.75
N TYR A 396 33.82 10.42 -2.51
CA TYR A 396 33.73 9.79 -3.81
C TYR A 396 34.90 8.84 -4.12
N ASP A 397 34.61 7.83 -4.95
CA ASP A 397 35.64 6.92 -5.44
C ASP A 397 36.37 7.52 -6.63
N ARG A 398 37.61 7.97 -6.41
CA ARG A 398 38.48 8.58 -7.41
C ARG A 398 38.92 7.60 -8.51
N SER A 399 38.91 6.29 -8.21
CA SER A 399 39.20 5.27 -9.22
C SER A 399 38.06 5.15 -10.27
N SER A 400 36.85 5.61 -9.95
CA SER A 400 35.65 5.42 -10.76
C SER A 400 35.13 6.71 -11.41
N MET A 401 35.67 7.88 -11.03
CA MET A 401 35.20 9.17 -11.55
C MET A 401 36.32 10.25 -11.46
N ALA A 402 36.19 11.28 -12.29
CA ALA A 402 37.03 12.46 -12.21
C ALA A 402 36.71 13.29 -10.96
N THR A 403 37.70 14.08 -10.51
CA THR A 403 37.51 15.01 -9.39
C THR A 403 36.39 16.02 -9.76
N PRO A 404 35.29 16.06 -9.02
CA PRO A 404 34.19 16.98 -9.34
C PRO A 404 34.56 18.42 -8.99
N PRO A 405 33.94 19.39 -9.67
CA PRO A 405 34.13 20.80 -9.31
C PRO A 405 33.54 21.07 -7.92
N ARG A 406 34.28 21.83 -7.08
CA ARG A 406 33.80 22.27 -5.78
C ARG A 406 32.71 23.33 -5.95
N ARG A 407 31.60 23.21 -5.23
CA ARG A 407 30.57 24.24 -5.08
C ARG A 407 30.66 24.82 -3.67
N GLY A 408 30.57 26.14 -3.53
CA GLY A 408 30.63 26.80 -2.25
C GLY A 408 31.83 26.41 -1.41
N THR A 409 31.59 26.04 -0.15
CA THR A 409 32.62 25.61 0.82
C THR A 409 32.66 24.09 1.02
N GLN A 410 32.12 23.31 0.08
CA GLN A 410 32.08 21.84 0.16
C GLN A 410 33.43 21.22 0.48
N THR A 411 33.43 20.19 1.30
CA THR A 411 34.60 19.34 1.54
C THR A 411 34.55 18.17 0.56
N LEU A 412 35.59 18.03 -0.26
CA LEU A 412 35.72 16.94 -1.23
C LEU A 412 36.75 15.93 -0.73
N LEU A 413 36.30 14.67 -0.53
CA LEU A 413 37.14 13.56 -0.10
C LEU A 413 37.16 12.48 -1.19
N GLY A 414 38.16 12.53 -2.07
CA GLY A 414 38.36 11.53 -3.13
C GLY A 414 39.32 10.44 -2.69
N ILE A 415 38.87 9.19 -2.74
CA ILE A 415 39.63 8.01 -2.32
C ILE A 415 39.67 7.00 -3.47
N ASP A 416 40.80 6.39 -3.74
CA ASP A 416 40.94 5.28 -4.71
C ASP A 416 40.44 3.96 -4.10
N SER A 417 39.17 3.96 -3.68
CA SER A 417 38.65 2.92 -2.81
C SER A 417 38.56 1.56 -3.47
N LEU A 418 38.23 1.52 -4.76
CA LEU A 418 38.18 0.27 -5.52
C LEU A 418 39.56 -0.32 -5.74
N ASP A 419 40.54 0.51 -6.04
CA ASP A 419 41.95 0.10 -6.21
C ASP A 419 42.51 -0.47 -4.91
N ILE A 420 42.33 0.24 -3.80
CA ILE A 420 42.76 -0.19 -2.46
C ILE A 420 42.10 -1.50 -2.06
N ALA A 421 40.77 -1.61 -2.24
CA ALA A 421 40.03 -2.82 -1.92
C ALA A 421 40.49 -4.02 -2.75
N THR A 422 40.85 -3.80 -4.00
CA THR A 422 41.34 -4.85 -4.91
C THR A 422 42.75 -5.30 -4.53
N HIS A 423 43.69 -4.38 -4.35
CA HIS A 423 45.11 -4.74 -4.24
C HIS A 423 45.61 -4.91 -2.78
N GLN A 424 45.03 -4.18 -1.81
CA GLN A 424 45.48 -4.25 -0.41
C GLN A 424 44.56 -5.13 0.47
N VAL A 425 43.25 -5.16 0.19
CA VAL A 425 42.30 -6.02 0.91
C VAL A 425 42.15 -7.37 0.24
N GLY A 426 42.28 -7.43 -1.10
CA GLY A 426 42.09 -8.62 -1.91
C GLY A 426 40.61 -8.89 -2.20
N ASN A 427 39.71 -7.90 -2.02
CA ASN A 427 38.27 -8.03 -2.29
C ASN A 427 37.68 -6.68 -2.74
N PRO A 428 37.41 -6.48 -4.02
CA PRO A 428 36.88 -5.22 -4.56
C PRO A 428 35.52 -4.84 -3.96
N LYS A 429 34.77 -5.80 -3.39
CA LYS A 429 33.48 -5.55 -2.73
C LYS A 429 33.61 -4.78 -1.41
N CYS A 430 34.82 -4.62 -0.88
CA CYS A 430 35.10 -3.88 0.33
C CYS A 430 35.46 -2.39 0.09
N ALA A 431 35.32 -1.89 -1.15
CA ALA A 431 35.61 -0.49 -1.49
C ALA A 431 34.74 0.49 -0.68
N ASN A 432 33.48 0.14 -0.40
CA ASN A 432 32.59 0.90 0.46
C ASN A 432 33.11 1.03 1.90
N SER A 433 33.78 0.01 2.44
CA SER A 433 34.36 0.04 3.78
C SER A 433 35.65 0.87 3.84
N VAL A 434 36.42 0.94 2.75
CA VAL A 434 37.53 1.88 2.62
C VAL A 434 37.05 3.32 2.67
N LEU A 435 36.01 3.66 1.90
CA LEU A 435 35.36 4.98 1.93
C LEU A 435 34.82 5.32 3.32
N LEU A 436 34.23 4.33 4.00
CA LEU A 436 33.71 4.50 5.35
C LEU A 436 34.80 4.84 6.35
N GLY A 437 35.98 4.20 6.26
CA GLY A 437 37.12 4.50 7.12
C GLY A 437 37.67 5.93 6.91
N ALA A 438 37.84 6.35 5.66
CA ALA A 438 38.25 7.70 5.33
C ALA A 438 37.24 8.76 5.79
N LEU A 439 35.97 8.47 5.64
CA LEU A 439 34.89 9.32 6.17
C LEU A 439 34.94 9.41 7.70
N ALA A 440 35.14 8.29 8.38
CA ALA A 440 35.22 8.25 9.84
C ALA A 440 36.39 9.11 10.34
N LYS A 441 37.55 9.03 9.69
CA LYS A 441 38.70 9.89 9.97
C LYS A 441 38.34 11.38 9.82
N LEU A 442 37.73 11.76 8.71
CA LEU A 442 37.30 13.14 8.45
C LEU A 442 36.35 13.65 9.53
N LEU A 443 35.35 12.85 9.89
CA LEU A 443 34.38 13.22 10.93
C LEU A 443 35.02 13.36 12.30
N LYS A 444 35.95 12.47 12.66
CA LYS A 444 36.72 12.57 13.92
C LYS A 444 37.51 13.85 14.00
N GLN A 445 38.21 14.22 12.94
CA GLN A 445 39.10 15.39 12.93
C GLN A 445 38.35 16.73 12.98
N ASN A 446 37.17 16.80 12.37
CA ASN A 446 36.50 18.09 12.15
C ASN A 446 35.23 18.30 12.99
N TYR A 447 34.60 17.22 13.52
CA TYR A 447 33.26 17.30 14.10
C TYR A 447 33.12 16.62 15.46
N LEU A 448 34.11 15.85 15.93
CA LEU A 448 34.06 15.14 17.21
C LEU A 448 35.11 15.70 18.18
N ASP A 449 34.77 15.70 19.47
CA ASP A 449 35.77 15.93 20.50
C ASP A 449 36.63 14.67 20.73
N GLU A 450 37.68 14.80 21.52
CA GLU A 450 38.69 13.74 21.75
C GLU A 450 38.06 12.49 22.39
N SER A 451 37.10 12.68 23.30
CA SER A 451 36.36 11.58 23.97
C SER A 451 35.44 10.82 23.02
N ASP A 452 34.66 11.53 22.20
CA ASP A 452 33.82 10.93 21.17
C ASP A 452 34.67 10.26 20.08
N GLY A 453 35.77 10.88 19.65
CA GLY A 453 36.68 10.33 18.66
C GLY A 453 37.30 9.00 19.07
N ALA A 454 37.69 8.85 20.33
CA ALA A 454 38.25 7.60 20.86
C ALA A 454 37.28 6.40 20.80
N GLN A 455 35.98 6.65 20.88
CA GLN A 455 34.95 5.61 20.82
C GLN A 455 34.46 5.36 19.39
N PHE A 456 34.60 6.32 18.50
CA PHE A 456 33.99 6.33 17.17
C PHE A 456 34.42 5.13 16.31
N ASP A 457 35.72 4.78 16.33
CA ASP A 457 36.25 3.64 15.57
C ASP A 457 35.70 2.31 16.10
N LYS A 458 35.53 2.19 17.42
CA LYS A 458 34.93 1.00 18.03
C LYS A 458 33.50 0.83 17.64
N VAL A 459 32.75 1.93 17.56
CA VAL A 459 31.34 1.93 17.13
C VAL A 459 31.20 1.47 15.67
N PHE A 460 32.07 1.96 14.78
CA PHE A 460 32.02 1.51 13.38
C PHE A 460 32.49 0.08 13.21
N ALA A 461 33.49 -0.37 13.95
CA ALA A 461 33.93 -1.77 13.94
C ALA A 461 32.78 -2.70 14.39
N GLU A 462 32.02 -2.32 15.43
CA GLU A 462 30.87 -3.06 15.89
C GLU A 462 29.72 -3.01 14.88
N ALA A 463 29.43 -1.85 14.28
CA ALA A 463 28.41 -1.70 13.24
C ALA A 463 28.71 -2.56 11.98
N ILE A 464 29.98 -2.66 11.58
CA ILE A 464 30.42 -3.54 10.50
C ILE A 464 30.22 -5.01 10.90
N THR A 465 30.62 -5.37 12.13
CA THR A 465 30.48 -6.74 12.64
C THR A 465 29.02 -7.18 12.68
N GLU A 466 28.14 -6.34 13.17
CA GLU A 466 26.69 -6.64 13.17
C GLU A 466 26.11 -6.77 11.76
N ASN A 467 26.51 -5.88 10.84
CA ASN A 467 25.97 -5.89 9.47
C ASN A 467 26.37 -7.16 8.69
N PHE A 468 27.52 -7.73 8.97
CA PHE A 468 28.06 -8.90 8.25
C PHE A 468 28.22 -10.15 9.14
N GLY A 469 27.75 -10.14 10.38
CA GLY A 469 28.05 -11.12 11.44
C GLY A 469 27.84 -12.60 11.09
N SER A 470 26.94 -12.91 10.16
CA SER A 470 26.71 -14.27 9.67
C SER A 470 27.86 -14.82 8.79
N LYS A 471 28.85 -13.99 8.44
CA LYS A 471 29.94 -14.33 7.49
C LYS A 471 31.31 -13.85 8.02
N PRO A 472 31.99 -14.59 8.90
CA PRO A 472 33.19 -14.14 9.58
C PRO A 472 34.31 -13.60 8.67
N LYS A 473 34.58 -14.28 7.54
CA LYS A 473 35.57 -13.84 6.55
C LYS A 473 35.21 -12.50 5.91
N VAL A 474 33.91 -12.23 5.71
CA VAL A 474 33.44 -10.92 5.17
C VAL A 474 33.62 -9.83 6.21
N VAL A 475 33.33 -10.12 7.48
CA VAL A 475 33.58 -9.19 8.60
C VAL A 475 35.05 -8.81 8.65
N GLU A 476 35.95 -9.78 8.67
CA GLU A 476 37.41 -9.56 8.70
C GLU A 476 37.90 -8.67 7.56
N GLN A 477 37.45 -8.96 6.32
CA GLN A 477 37.83 -8.16 5.15
C GLN A 477 37.29 -6.73 5.20
N ASN A 478 36.06 -6.53 5.68
CA ASN A 478 35.49 -5.18 5.80
C ASN A 478 36.13 -4.38 6.94
N LEU A 479 36.46 -5.01 8.06
CA LEU A 479 37.22 -4.36 9.14
C LEU A 479 38.63 -3.95 8.66
N LYS A 480 39.36 -4.83 7.96
CA LYS A 480 40.63 -4.49 7.35
C LYS A 480 40.53 -3.31 6.38
N ALA A 481 39.50 -3.31 5.53
CA ALA A 481 39.24 -2.21 4.60
C ALA A 481 38.94 -0.89 5.32
N TYR A 482 38.17 -0.94 6.38
CA TYR A 482 37.85 0.21 7.25
C TYR A 482 39.13 0.76 7.92
N GLU A 483 39.96 -0.10 8.49
CA GLU A 483 41.25 0.29 9.11
C GLU A 483 42.21 0.96 8.12
N ILE A 484 42.31 0.41 6.88
CA ILE A 484 43.08 1.07 5.83
C ILE A 484 42.53 2.46 5.54
N GLY A 485 41.18 2.57 5.40
CA GLY A 485 40.51 3.86 5.19
C GLY A 485 40.82 4.90 6.28
N LEU A 486 40.91 4.48 7.54
CA LEU A 486 41.27 5.37 8.66
C LEU A 486 42.68 5.96 8.55
N THR A 487 43.60 5.34 7.81
CA THR A 487 44.97 5.84 7.64
C THR A 487 45.09 6.86 6.51
N LEU A 488 44.13 6.89 5.57
CA LEU A 488 44.14 7.78 4.41
C LEU A 488 43.73 9.21 4.79
#